data_bd95d5ab8e52129dc33136cb9c17d051
#
_entry.id   bd95d5ab8e52129dc33136cb9c17d051
#
_cell.length_a   1.000
_cell.length_b   1.000
_cell.length_c   1.000
_cell.angle_alpha   90.00
_cell.angle_beta   90.00
_cell.angle_gamma   90.00
#
_symmetry.space_group_name_H-M   'P 1'
#
loop_
_entity.id
_entity.type
_entity.pdbx_description
1 polymer ?
#
loop_
_entity_poly.entity_id
_entity_poly.type
_entity_poly.pdbx_seq_one_letter_code
_entity_poly.pdbx_strand_id
1 'polypeptide(L)' 'DISSYPPNLLSDIEIIYGKALLQLILESKKINSENLISQLKHEQKEQQWLEDKEPLSTALKILDKS' A
#
# COMPACT_ATOMS: atom_id res chain seq x y z
N ASP A 1 12.54 -6.20 -8.91
CA ASP A 1 12.28 -7.52 -8.33
C ASP A 1 11.91 -7.41 -6.85
N ILE A 2 10.73 -7.91 -6.53
CA ILE A 2 10.22 -7.82 -5.16
C ILE A 2 11.09 -8.58 -4.16
N SER A 3 11.79 -9.60 -4.61
CA SER A 3 12.65 -10.41 -3.74
C SER A 3 13.88 -9.65 -3.26
N SER A 4 14.16 -8.48 -3.84
CA SER A 4 15.29 -7.66 -3.43
C SER A 4 15.03 -6.86 -2.16
N TYR A 5 13.78 -6.80 -1.71
CA TYR A 5 13.43 -6.05 -0.50
C TYR A 5 13.64 -6.90 0.76
N PRO A 6 13.98 -6.28 1.89
CA PRO A 6 14.13 -7.01 3.16
C PRO A 6 12.83 -7.70 3.56
N PRO A 7 12.91 -8.88 4.20
CA PRO A 7 11.69 -9.59 4.63
C PRO A 7 10.76 -8.78 5.53
N ASN A 8 11.32 -7.98 6.44
CA ASN A 8 10.51 -7.13 7.32
C ASN A 8 9.69 -6.11 6.52
N LEU A 9 10.33 -5.51 5.52
CA LEU A 9 9.67 -4.53 4.66
C LEU A 9 8.58 -5.20 3.83
N LEU A 10 8.85 -6.39 3.30
CA LEU A 10 7.86 -7.14 2.53
C LEU A 10 6.63 -7.48 3.37
N SER A 11 6.84 -7.89 4.62
CA SER A 11 5.73 -8.18 5.52
C SER A 11 4.84 -6.96 5.74
N ASP A 12 5.47 -5.81 5.96
CA ASP A 12 4.74 -4.56 6.15
C ASP A 12 3.97 -4.18 4.89
N ILE A 13 4.60 -4.36 3.72
CA ILE A 13 3.95 -4.06 2.44
C ILE A 13 2.74 -4.97 2.23
N GLU A 14 2.86 -6.26 2.57
CA GLU A 14 1.74 -7.18 2.46
C GLU A 14 0.55 -6.75 3.33
N ILE A 15 0.83 -6.31 4.55
CA ILE A 15 -0.20 -5.81 5.45
C ILE A 15 -0.87 -4.57 4.86
N ILE A 16 -0.08 -3.66 4.31
CA ILE A 16 -0.58 -2.43 3.70
C ILE A 16 -1.51 -2.76 2.52
N TYR A 17 -1.07 -3.64 1.63
CA TYR A 17 -1.89 -4.05 0.49
C TYR A 17 -3.16 -4.76 0.94
N GLY A 18 -3.06 -5.63 1.95
CA GLY A 18 -4.21 -6.34 2.49
C GLY A 18 -5.26 -5.38 3.03
N LYS A 19 -4.84 -4.39 3.78
CA LYS A 19 -5.76 -3.38 4.33
C LYS A 19 -6.41 -2.56 3.22
N ALA A 20 -5.62 -2.12 2.25
CA ALA A 20 -6.13 -1.32 1.14
C ALA A 20 -7.15 -2.13 0.33
N LEU A 21 -6.82 -3.38 0.04
CA LEU A 21 -7.71 -4.27 -0.70
C LEU A 21 -9.02 -4.48 0.03
N LEU A 22 -8.93 -4.76 1.33
CA LEU A 22 -10.12 -4.96 2.16
C LEU A 22 -11.01 -3.71 2.15
N GLN A 23 -10.40 -2.55 2.25
CA GLN A 23 -11.15 -1.29 2.24
C GLN A 23 -11.88 -1.09 0.91
N LEU A 24 -11.23 -1.41 -0.22
CA LEU A 24 -11.88 -1.33 -1.52
C LEU A 24 -13.07 -2.27 -1.61
N ILE A 25 -12.93 -3.47 -1.09
CA ILE A 25 -14.01 -4.46 -1.09
C ILE A 25 -15.18 -3.95 -0.24
N LEU A 26 -14.89 -3.42 0.94
CA LEU A 26 -15.93 -2.91 1.85
C LEU A 26 -16.68 -1.71 1.25
N GLU A 27 -15.99 -0.91 0.43
CA GLU A 27 -16.61 0.24 -0.22
C GLU A 27 -17.20 -0.11 -1.59
N SER A 28 -17.18 -1.38 -1.95
CA SER A 28 -17.69 -1.87 -3.24
C SER A 28 -17.02 -1.21 -4.43
N LYS A 29 -15.74 -0.87 -4.28
CA LYS A 29 -14.96 -0.26 -5.35
C LYS A 29 -14.27 -1.34 -6.17
N LYS A 30 -14.01 -1.02 -7.44
CA LYS A 30 -13.31 -1.92 -8.33
C LYS A 30 -11.86 -2.09 -7.87
N ILE A 31 -11.36 -3.32 -7.92
CA ILE A 31 -9.99 -3.64 -7.55
C ILE A 31 -9.09 -3.48 -8.75
N ASN A 32 -8.33 -2.39 -8.79
CA ASN A 32 -7.34 -2.13 -9.83
C ASN A 32 -6.23 -1.25 -9.27
N SER A 33 -5.17 -1.04 -10.05
CA SER A 33 -4.01 -0.28 -9.62
C SER A 33 -4.38 1.15 -9.22
N GLU A 34 -5.24 1.80 -10.00
CA GLU A 34 -5.64 3.18 -9.73
C GLU A 34 -6.33 3.31 -8.39
N ASN A 35 -7.26 2.41 -8.10
CA ASN A 35 -7.99 2.46 -6.83
C ASN A 35 -7.09 2.10 -5.67
N LEU A 36 -6.16 1.15 -5.86
CA LEU A 36 -5.19 0.82 -4.83
C LEU A 36 -4.26 2.00 -4.53
N ILE A 37 -3.78 2.66 -5.57
CA ILE A 37 -2.92 3.83 -5.40
C ILE A 37 -3.67 4.94 -4.65
N SER A 38 -4.91 5.20 -5.04
CA SER A 38 -5.74 6.19 -4.37
C SER A 38 -5.94 5.85 -2.89
N GLN A 39 -6.21 4.59 -2.61
CA GLN A 39 -6.42 4.14 -1.23
C GLN A 39 -5.14 4.29 -0.40
N LEU A 40 -3.99 3.92 -0.98
CA LEU A 40 -2.72 4.06 -0.27
C LEU A 40 -2.34 5.51 -0.02
N LYS A 41 -2.63 6.39 -0.98
CA LYS A 41 -2.40 7.82 -0.80
C LYS A 41 -3.29 8.39 0.29
N HIS A 42 -4.52 7.91 0.37
CA HIS A 42 -5.45 8.30 1.43
C HIS A 42 -4.91 7.87 2.80
N GLU A 43 -4.45 6.64 2.91
CA GLU A 43 -3.87 6.12 4.14
C GLU A 43 -2.60 6.87 4.53
N GLN A 44 -1.77 7.23 3.57
CA GLN A 44 -0.57 8.01 3.81
C GLN A 44 -0.92 9.36 4.44
N LYS A 45 -1.97 9.98 3.95
CA LYS A 45 -2.46 11.26 4.46
C LYS A 45 -3.01 11.10 5.88
N GLU A 46 -3.79 10.04 6.10
CA GLU A 46 -4.39 9.76 7.40
C GLU A 46 -3.35 9.39 8.46
N GLN A 47 -2.26 8.76 8.03
CA GLN A 47 -1.24 8.24 8.93
C GLN A 47 0.07 9.01 8.86
N GLN A 48 0.00 10.29 8.56
CA GLN A 48 1.20 11.13 8.47
C GLN A 48 1.94 11.24 9.80
N TRP A 49 1.30 10.84 10.90
CA TRP A 49 1.89 10.83 12.23
C TRP A 49 2.83 9.63 12.46
N LEU A 50 2.79 8.64 11.58
CA LEU A 50 3.67 7.49 11.69
C LEU A 50 5.12 7.90 11.43
N GLU A 51 6.02 7.38 12.27
CA GLU A 51 7.44 7.67 12.14
C GLU A 51 8.06 7.01 10.91
N ASP A 52 7.71 5.74 10.68
CA ASP A 52 8.25 4.98 9.55
C ASP A 52 7.26 4.97 8.40
N LYS A 53 7.56 5.74 7.38
CA LYS A 53 6.73 5.84 6.17
C LYS A 53 7.28 5.04 5.01
N GLU A 54 8.40 4.35 5.20
CA GLU A 54 9.05 3.60 4.14
C GLU A 54 8.18 2.49 3.56
N PRO A 55 7.49 1.65 4.36
CA PRO A 55 6.66 0.59 3.79
C PRO A 55 5.57 1.13 2.86
N LEU A 56 4.89 2.17 3.28
CA LEU A 56 3.81 2.76 2.49
C LEU A 56 4.35 3.40 1.21
N SER A 57 5.45 4.12 1.33
CA SER A 57 6.12 4.75 0.20
C SER A 57 6.58 3.70 -0.81
N THR A 58 7.15 2.60 -0.33
CA THR A 58 7.60 1.50 -1.19
C THR A 58 6.42 0.81 -1.86
N ALA A 59 5.34 0.60 -1.14
CA ALA A 59 4.12 0.00 -1.70
C ALA A 59 3.60 0.82 -2.87
N LEU A 60 3.59 2.15 -2.74
CA LEU A 60 3.18 3.05 -3.82
C LEU A 60 4.12 2.95 -5.03
N LYS A 61 5.42 2.86 -4.79
CA LYS A 61 6.40 2.73 -5.87
C LYS A 61 6.21 1.44 -6.67
N ILE A 62 5.91 0.34 -5.99
CA ILE A 62 5.69 -0.95 -6.65
C ILE A 62 4.48 -0.85 -7.58
N LEU A 63 3.39 -0.26 -7.12
CA LEU A 63 2.20 -0.09 -7.94
C LEU A 63 2.44 0.82 -9.13
N ASP A 64 3.23 1.87 -8.92
CA ASP A 64 3.51 2.86 -9.96
C ASP A 64 4.30 2.25 -11.11
N LYS A 65 5.04 1.19 -10.84
CA LYS A 65 5.85 0.50 -11.86
C LYS A 65 5.12 -0.63 -12.58
N SER A 66 3.97 -1.00 -12.09
CA SER A 66 3.23 -2.13 -12.68
C SER A 66 2.35 -1.76 -13.84
#